data_3a0aa18e5f0aca7a15e7659a6d83a8cc
#
_entry.id   3a0aa18e5f0aca7a15e7659a6d83a8cc
#
_cell.length_a   1.000
_cell.length_b   1.000
_cell.length_c   1.000
_cell.angle_alpha   90.00
_cell.angle_beta   90.00
_cell.angle_gamma   90.00
#
_symmetry.space_group_name_H-M   'P 1'
#
loop_
_entity.id
_entity.type
_entity.pdbx_description
1 polymer ?
#
loop_
_entity_poly.entity_id
_entity_poly.type
_entity_poly.pdbx_seq_one_letter_code
_entity_poly.pdbx_strand_id
1 'polypeptide(L)'
;ENLTTVAMVKYILNTIGFGDRIVDGSLNILFLSGLDEEARGPDYMRCLLLHGFKELFNKNCCDYPNIVHLYSDYKDDASYKKGYGRGMTYSKNLERSVCCREEWEHYGDQDIIEKIEGGEYDLIVYGSLMRGLPFLDVVEKHYDPKKVVMICGEDRLGKRKWRNYREKCLNLASKYWVFVREL
;
A
#
# COMPACT_ATOMS: atom_id res chain seq x y z
N GLU A 1 5.06 -22.57 -3.81
CA GLU A 1 4.52 -22.02 -2.52
C GLU A 1 4.99 -20.59 -2.21
N ASN A 2 6.02 -20.06 -2.89
CA ASN A 2 6.66 -18.79 -2.51
C ASN A 2 6.21 -17.57 -3.33
N LEU A 3 5.20 -17.66 -4.19
CA LEU A 3 4.74 -16.59 -5.07
C LEU A 3 3.31 -16.11 -4.77
N THR A 4 2.85 -16.27 -3.54
CA THR A 4 1.54 -15.75 -3.12
C THR A 4 1.65 -14.33 -2.59
N THR A 5 0.55 -13.59 -2.62
CA THR A 5 0.47 -12.24 -2.04
C THR A 5 0.84 -12.23 -0.55
N VAL A 6 0.41 -13.26 0.18
CA VAL A 6 0.75 -13.48 1.59
C VAL A 6 2.25 -13.75 1.78
N ALA A 7 2.88 -14.54 0.89
CA ALA A 7 4.32 -14.79 0.98
C ALA A 7 5.14 -13.53 0.77
N MET A 8 4.73 -12.64 -0.14
CA MET A 8 5.36 -11.34 -0.35
C MET A 8 5.31 -10.47 0.92
N VAL A 9 4.14 -10.39 1.56
CA VAL A 9 3.98 -9.62 2.80
C VAL A 9 4.78 -10.23 3.94
N LYS A 10 4.78 -11.55 4.11
CA LYS A 10 5.62 -12.25 5.10
C LYS A 10 7.11 -11.96 4.88
N TYR A 11 7.57 -11.95 3.63
CA TYR A 11 8.95 -11.59 3.31
C TYR A 11 9.28 -10.15 3.76
N ILE A 12 8.41 -9.18 3.45
CA ILE A 12 8.57 -7.79 3.86
C ILE A 12 8.66 -7.70 5.39
N LEU A 13 7.67 -8.26 6.11
CA LEU A 13 7.57 -8.16 7.56
C LEU A 13 8.75 -8.85 8.28
N ASN A 14 9.16 -10.02 7.80
CA ASN A 14 10.36 -10.69 8.34
C ASN A 14 11.62 -9.84 8.14
N THR A 15 11.78 -9.23 6.95
CA THR A 15 12.94 -8.40 6.63
C THR A 15 13.05 -7.16 7.53
N ILE A 16 11.93 -6.54 7.87
CA ILE A 16 11.90 -5.34 8.71
C ILE A 16 11.79 -5.62 10.21
N GLY A 17 11.82 -6.89 10.63
CA GLY A 17 11.79 -7.29 12.04
C GLY A 17 10.38 -7.38 12.68
N PHE A 18 9.33 -7.44 11.86
CA PHE A 18 7.94 -7.60 12.32
C PHE A 18 7.39 -9.03 12.14
N GLY A 19 8.27 -10.01 11.86
CA GLY A 19 7.87 -11.39 11.59
C GLY A 19 7.04 -12.04 12.70
N ASP A 20 7.39 -11.82 13.95
CA ASP A 20 6.69 -12.39 15.11
C ASP A 20 5.26 -11.85 15.26
N ARG A 21 5.00 -10.63 14.80
CA ARG A 21 3.68 -9.97 14.84
C ARG A 21 2.70 -10.50 13.78
N ILE A 22 3.17 -11.35 12.85
CA ILE A 22 2.32 -12.00 11.84
C ILE A 22 1.39 -13.04 12.48
N VAL A 23 1.87 -13.73 13.51
CA VAL A 23 1.17 -14.87 14.12
C VAL A 23 -0.09 -14.42 14.87
N ASP A 24 -0.02 -13.31 15.56
CA ASP A 24 -1.13 -12.75 16.34
C ASP A 24 -2.05 -11.82 15.55
N GLY A 25 -1.65 -11.42 14.34
CA GLY A 25 -2.40 -10.50 13.49
C GLY A 25 -2.61 -9.10 14.11
N SER A 26 -1.78 -8.72 15.09
CA SER A 26 -2.00 -7.55 15.94
C SER A 26 -1.43 -6.24 15.42
N LEU A 27 -0.82 -6.23 14.21
CA LEU A 27 -0.29 -5.00 13.61
C LEU A 27 -1.41 -4.12 13.07
N ASN A 28 -1.46 -2.87 13.53
CA ASN A 28 -2.26 -1.82 12.92
C ASN A 28 -1.46 -1.18 11.79
N ILE A 29 -1.93 -1.34 10.56
CA ILE A 29 -1.22 -0.96 9.36
C ILE A 29 -2.01 0.10 8.59
N LEU A 30 -1.36 1.21 8.24
CA LEU A 30 -1.88 2.15 7.26
C LEU A 30 -1.21 1.89 5.91
N PHE A 31 -2.03 1.45 4.94
CA PHE A 31 -1.59 1.23 3.58
C PHE A 31 -1.97 2.44 2.72
N LEU A 32 -0.98 3.25 2.38
CA LEU A 32 -1.15 4.49 1.63
C LEU A 32 -0.96 4.28 0.13
N SER A 33 -1.79 4.99 -0.63
CA SER A 33 -1.76 5.05 -2.08
C SER A 33 -1.86 6.52 -2.52
N GLY A 34 -1.62 6.82 -3.80
CA GLY A 34 -1.78 8.18 -4.32
C GLY A 34 -3.21 8.70 -4.20
N LEU A 35 -3.35 9.99 -3.96
CA LEU A 35 -4.65 10.66 -3.75
C LEU A 35 -5.34 11.06 -5.07
N ASP A 36 -4.57 11.27 -6.13
CA ASP A 36 -5.09 11.68 -7.43
C ASP A 36 -5.90 10.57 -8.11
N GLU A 37 -6.85 10.93 -8.97
CA GLU A 37 -7.68 9.96 -9.70
C GLU A 37 -6.85 8.97 -10.52
N GLU A 38 -5.80 9.45 -11.19
CA GLU A 38 -4.86 8.57 -11.93
C GLU A 38 -4.12 7.62 -10.99
N ALA A 39 -3.76 8.09 -9.80
CA ALA A 39 -3.10 7.29 -8.79
C ALA A 39 -4.03 6.23 -8.16
N ARG A 40 -5.36 6.44 -8.18
CA ARG A 40 -6.37 5.47 -7.68
C ARG A 40 -6.65 4.34 -8.66
N GLY A 41 -6.25 4.46 -9.92
CA GLY A 41 -6.46 3.44 -10.96
C GLY A 41 -5.83 2.08 -10.62
N PRO A 42 -6.25 1.02 -11.32
CA PRO A 42 -5.71 -0.32 -11.10
C PRO A 42 -4.19 -0.37 -11.26
N ASP A 43 -3.53 -0.98 -10.28
CA ASP A 43 -2.08 -1.17 -10.23
C ASP A 43 -1.82 -2.54 -9.58
N TYR A 44 -1.29 -3.47 -10.37
CA TYR A 44 -1.18 -4.86 -9.93
C TYR A 44 -0.26 -5.03 -8.71
N MET A 45 0.88 -4.31 -8.62
CA MET A 45 1.80 -4.43 -7.48
C MET A 45 1.16 -3.97 -6.19
N ARG A 46 0.57 -2.79 -6.21
CA ARG A 46 -0.16 -2.24 -5.07
C ARG A 46 -1.33 -3.14 -4.67
N CYS A 47 -2.10 -3.60 -5.65
CA CYS A 47 -3.25 -4.47 -5.41
C CYS A 47 -2.84 -5.82 -4.82
N LEU A 48 -1.78 -6.45 -5.33
CA LEU A 48 -1.22 -7.69 -4.80
C LEU A 48 -0.78 -7.56 -3.34
N LEU A 49 -0.07 -6.49 -3.03
CA LEU A 49 0.43 -6.25 -1.69
C LEU A 49 -0.70 -5.95 -0.71
N LEU A 50 -1.63 -5.06 -1.07
CA LEU A 50 -2.78 -4.80 -0.22
C LEU A 50 -3.59 -6.07 0.03
N HIS A 51 -3.83 -6.90 -0.99
CA HIS A 51 -4.48 -8.19 -0.83
C HIS A 51 -3.74 -9.05 0.22
N GLY A 52 -2.43 -9.19 0.12
CA GLY A 52 -1.65 -9.97 1.07
C GLY A 52 -1.68 -9.42 2.51
N PHE A 53 -1.65 -8.10 2.68
CA PHE A 53 -1.82 -7.47 3.99
C PHE A 53 -3.21 -7.70 4.56
N LYS A 54 -4.26 -7.58 3.75
CA LYS A 54 -5.65 -7.83 4.17
C LYS A 54 -5.87 -9.28 4.57
N GLU A 55 -5.30 -10.25 3.85
CA GLU A 55 -5.36 -11.67 4.19
C GLU A 55 -4.73 -11.99 5.55
N LEU A 56 -3.69 -11.26 5.95
CA LEU A 56 -3.01 -11.47 7.22
C LEU A 56 -3.60 -10.67 8.38
N PHE A 57 -4.02 -9.43 8.13
CA PHE A 57 -4.35 -8.48 9.17
C PHE A 57 -5.80 -7.99 9.14
N ASN A 58 -6.60 -8.40 8.16
CA ASN A 58 -8.02 -8.07 8.03
C ASN A 58 -8.27 -6.55 8.21
N LYS A 59 -9.14 -6.19 9.14
CA LYS A 59 -9.49 -4.80 9.47
C LYS A 59 -8.33 -3.98 10.04
N ASN A 60 -7.31 -4.63 10.60
CA ASN A 60 -6.13 -3.96 11.15
C ASN A 60 -5.21 -3.39 10.05
N CYS A 61 -5.41 -3.76 8.78
CA CYS A 61 -4.79 -3.09 7.65
C CYS A 61 -5.79 -2.11 7.04
N CYS A 62 -5.60 -0.81 7.24
CA CYS A 62 -6.43 0.23 6.66
C CYS A 62 -5.83 0.76 5.37
N ASP A 63 -6.54 0.70 4.25
CA ASP A 63 -6.12 1.28 2.97
C ASP A 63 -6.68 2.70 2.79
N TYR A 64 -5.81 3.62 2.41
CA TYR A 64 -6.22 4.99 2.12
C TYR A 64 -5.50 5.58 0.89
N PRO A 65 -6.22 6.18 -0.07
CA PRO A 65 -7.67 6.04 -0.24
C PRO A 65 -8.06 4.57 -0.48
N ASN A 66 -9.31 4.23 -0.21
CA ASN A 66 -9.77 2.85 -0.42
C ASN A 66 -9.55 2.39 -1.86
N ILE A 67 -8.95 1.22 -2.03
CA ILE A 67 -8.77 0.58 -3.32
C ILE A 67 -10.02 -0.29 -3.59
N VAL A 68 -11.15 0.38 -3.81
CA VAL A 68 -12.50 -0.19 -3.82
C VAL A 68 -12.68 -1.37 -4.76
N HIS A 69 -11.99 -1.41 -5.91
CA HIS A 69 -12.14 -2.47 -6.89
C HIS A 69 -11.61 -3.84 -6.42
N LEU A 70 -10.87 -3.90 -5.32
CA LEU A 70 -10.42 -5.16 -4.72
C LEU A 70 -11.52 -5.88 -3.97
N TYR A 71 -12.55 -5.17 -3.51
CA TYR A 71 -13.60 -5.72 -2.66
C TYR A 71 -14.74 -6.33 -3.47
N SER A 72 -15.33 -7.41 -2.93
CA SER A 72 -16.34 -8.25 -3.61
C SER A 72 -17.63 -7.50 -3.96
N ASP A 73 -18.02 -6.50 -3.16
CA ASP A 73 -19.20 -5.67 -3.34
C ASP A 73 -19.00 -4.48 -4.30
N TYR A 74 -17.78 -4.32 -4.85
CA TYR A 74 -17.52 -3.27 -5.82
C TYR A 74 -18.41 -3.39 -7.05
N LYS A 75 -19.08 -2.29 -7.39
CA LYS A 75 -19.85 -2.17 -8.63
C LYS A 75 -18.93 -1.65 -9.73
N ASP A 76 -18.85 -2.39 -10.85
CA ASP A 76 -18.07 -1.95 -12.02
C ASP A 76 -18.49 -0.54 -12.44
N ASP A 77 -17.52 0.36 -12.45
CA ASP A 77 -17.71 1.67 -13.04
C ASP A 77 -16.92 1.83 -14.34
N ALA A 78 -17.23 2.88 -15.09
CA ALA A 78 -16.61 3.12 -16.40
C ALA A 78 -15.13 3.50 -16.28
N SER A 79 -14.69 4.06 -15.15
CA SER A 79 -13.29 4.45 -14.92
C SER A 79 -12.40 3.22 -14.76
N TYR A 80 -12.86 2.23 -14.02
CA TYR A 80 -12.17 0.95 -13.85
C TYR A 80 -12.01 0.21 -15.18
N LYS A 81 -13.04 0.25 -16.04
CA LYS A 81 -13.00 -0.44 -17.36
C LYS A 81 -11.93 0.10 -18.31
N LYS A 82 -11.47 1.32 -18.11
CA LYS A 82 -10.39 1.94 -18.87
C LYS A 82 -9.00 1.68 -18.30
N GLY A 83 -8.90 1.12 -17.11
CA GLY A 83 -7.63 0.87 -16.43
C GLY A 83 -6.78 -0.18 -17.15
N TYR A 84 -5.46 0.07 -17.25
CA TYR A 84 -4.49 -0.90 -17.72
C TYR A 84 -4.39 -2.08 -16.76
N GLY A 85 -4.31 -3.29 -17.29
CA GLY A 85 -4.08 -4.49 -16.49
C GLY A 85 -5.28 -5.03 -15.71
N ARG A 86 -6.50 -4.72 -16.10
CA ARG A 86 -7.75 -5.15 -15.45
C ARG A 86 -7.79 -6.61 -15.02
N GLY A 87 -7.32 -7.52 -15.86
CA GLY A 87 -7.27 -8.95 -15.57
C GLY A 87 -6.21 -9.37 -14.56
N MET A 88 -5.30 -8.46 -14.19
CA MET A 88 -4.18 -8.71 -13.27
C MET A 88 -4.30 -7.97 -11.94
N THR A 89 -5.42 -7.31 -11.67
CA THR A 89 -5.55 -6.36 -10.56
C THR A 89 -6.19 -6.93 -9.31
N TYR A 90 -6.38 -8.23 -9.20
CA TYR A 90 -7.01 -8.87 -8.04
C TYR A 90 -8.40 -8.34 -7.69
N SER A 91 -9.13 -7.88 -8.72
CA SER A 91 -10.47 -7.32 -8.55
C SER A 91 -11.41 -8.29 -7.87
N LYS A 92 -12.20 -7.78 -6.91
CA LYS A 92 -13.24 -8.52 -6.18
C LYS A 92 -12.74 -9.77 -5.43
N ASN A 93 -11.47 -9.77 -5.03
CA ASN A 93 -10.87 -10.90 -4.31
C ASN A 93 -10.88 -10.72 -2.78
N LEU A 94 -11.27 -9.55 -2.28
CA LEU A 94 -11.39 -9.29 -0.85
C LEU A 94 -12.85 -9.21 -0.44
N GLU A 95 -13.20 -9.89 0.64
CA GLU A 95 -14.51 -9.75 1.24
C GLU A 95 -14.66 -8.34 1.86
N ARG A 96 -15.86 -7.77 1.81
CA ARG A 96 -16.15 -6.48 2.43
C ARG A 96 -15.85 -6.46 3.92
N SER A 97 -16.00 -7.59 4.59
CA SER A 97 -15.74 -7.78 6.02
C SER A 97 -14.31 -7.48 6.45
N VAL A 98 -13.32 -7.58 5.55
CA VAL A 98 -11.90 -7.25 5.86
C VAL A 98 -11.57 -5.77 5.66
N CYS A 99 -12.51 -4.95 5.17
CA CYS A 99 -12.33 -3.51 5.11
C CYS A 99 -12.30 -2.92 6.52
N CYS A 100 -11.38 -1.99 6.78
CA CYS A 100 -11.30 -1.30 8.07
C CYS A 100 -12.49 -0.36 8.34
N ARG A 101 -13.38 -0.18 7.35
CA ARG A 101 -14.54 0.72 7.40
C ARG A 101 -15.81 -0.04 7.11
N GLU A 102 -16.86 0.28 7.84
CA GLU A 102 -18.18 -0.33 7.64
C GLU A 102 -18.86 0.18 6.37
N GLU A 103 -18.71 1.47 6.07
CA GLU A 103 -19.25 2.10 4.88
C GLU A 103 -18.13 2.61 3.96
N TRP A 104 -18.47 2.89 2.67
CA TRP A 104 -17.55 3.53 1.74
C TRP A 104 -17.43 5.04 1.99
N GLU A 105 -17.78 5.50 3.20
CA GLU A 105 -17.61 6.89 3.57
C GLU A 105 -16.13 7.28 3.49
N HIS A 106 -15.88 8.40 2.84
CA HIS A 106 -14.56 8.97 2.81
C HIS A 106 -14.22 9.49 4.21
N TYR A 107 -13.25 8.88 4.87
CA TYR A 107 -12.47 9.66 5.80
C TYR A 107 -11.91 10.84 5.02
N GLY A 108 -12.04 12.04 5.56
CA GLY A 108 -11.31 13.17 5.04
C GLY A 108 -9.81 12.93 5.22
N ASP A 109 -9.00 13.62 4.43
CA ASP A 109 -7.54 13.59 4.62
C ASP A 109 -7.17 13.96 6.06
N GLN A 110 -7.97 14.83 6.69
CA GLN A 110 -7.79 15.28 8.07
C GLN A 110 -7.90 14.14 9.10
N ASP A 111 -8.86 13.23 8.93
CA ASP A 111 -9.01 12.08 9.84
C ASP A 111 -7.79 11.15 9.80
N ILE A 112 -7.20 10.98 8.61
CA ILE A 112 -5.98 10.17 8.45
C ILE A 112 -4.78 10.88 9.07
N ILE A 113 -4.68 12.20 8.90
CA ILE A 113 -3.62 13.01 9.49
C ILE A 113 -3.68 12.90 11.02
N GLU A 114 -4.85 13.09 11.63
CA GLU A 114 -5.04 12.99 13.09
C GLU A 114 -4.65 11.61 13.63
N LYS A 115 -4.97 10.53 12.92
CA LYS A 115 -4.57 9.17 13.29
C LYS A 115 -3.05 8.94 13.17
N ILE A 116 -2.41 9.52 12.14
CA ILE A 116 -0.95 9.50 12.02
C ILE A 116 -0.32 10.26 13.18
N GLU A 117 -0.79 11.47 13.49
CA GLU A 117 -0.32 12.30 14.60
C GLU A 117 -0.54 11.63 15.96
N GLY A 118 -1.66 10.91 16.12
CA GLY A 118 -1.99 10.12 17.31
C GLY A 118 -1.17 8.83 17.46
N GLY A 119 -0.37 8.45 16.44
CA GLY A 119 0.46 7.24 16.50
C GLY A 119 -0.35 5.94 16.48
N GLU A 120 -1.53 5.93 15.88
CA GLU A 120 -2.46 4.77 15.90
C GLU A 120 -1.95 3.56 15.12
N TYR A 121 -0.94 3.73 14.26
CA TYR A 121 -0.43 2.67 13.40
C TYR A 121 0.93 2.14 13.87
N ASP A 122 1.13 0.85 13.80
CA ASP A 122 2.42 0.20 14.04
C ASP A 122 3.34 0.30 12.82
N LEU A 123 2.76 0.32 11.62
CA LEU A 123 3.46 0.29 10.34
C LEU A 123 2.74 1.17 9.30
N ILE A 124 3.50 1.98 8.58
CA ILE A 124 3.04 2.75 7.42
C ILE A 124 3.61 2.10 6.15
N VAL A 125 2.74 1.78 5.20
CA VAL A 125 3.13 1.16 3.92
C VAL A 125 2.70 2.03 2.76
N TYR A 126 3.65 2.55 2.00
CA TYR A 126 3.39 3.19 0.71
C TYR A 126 3.39 2.12 -0.39
N GLY A 127 2.22 1.75 -0.87
CA GLY A 127 2.01 0.62 -1.79
C GLY A 127 2.56 0.84 -3.20
N SER A 128 2.84 2.07 -3.59
CA SER A 128 3.53 2.41 -4.84
C SER A 128 4.17 3.80 -4.74
N LEU A 129 5.49 3.85 -4.84
CA LEU A 129 6.27 5.10 -4.79
C LEU A 129 5.89 6.07 -5.93
N MET A 130 5.55 5.54 -7.12
CA MET A 130 5.19 6.35 -8.28
C MET A 130 3.78 6.94 -8.20
N ARG A 131 2.91 6.33 -7.41
CA ARG A 131 1.54 6.84 -7.19
C ARG A 131 1.49 8.00 -6.19
N GLY A 132 2.62 8.31 -5.56
CA GLY A 132 2.76 9.40 -4.60
C GLY A 132 2.99 8.93 -3.17
N LEU A 133 3.37 9.89 -2.34
CA LEU A 133 3.67 9.70 -0.92
C LEU A 133 2.80 10.65 -0.10
N PRO A 134 1.47 10.43 -0.03
CA PRO A 134 0.58 11.30 0.72
C PRO A 134 0.98 11.35 2.19
N PHE A 135 0.85 12.54 2.80
CA PHE A 135 1.13 12.79 4.22
C PHE A 135 2.57 12.44 4.66
N LEU A 136 3.53 12.35 3.73
CA LEU A 136 4.90 11.96 4.09
C LEU A 136 5.51 12.91 5.11
N ASP A 137 5.25 14.20 4.99
CA ASP A 137 5.71 15.22 5.92
C ASP A 137 5.15 15.05 7.35
N VAL A 138 3.91 14.57 7.47
CA VAL A 138 3.29 14.24 8.76
C VAL A 138 3.88 12.93 9.30
N VAL A 139 4.01 11.91 8.45
CA VAL A 139 4.62 10.62 8.83
C VAL A 139 6.05 10.83 9.32
N GLU A 140 6.84 11.68 8.66
CA GLU A 140 8.22 11.98 9.05
C GLU A 140 8.37 12.63 10.43
N LYS A 141 7.35 13.35 10.88
CA LYS A 141 7.33 13.98 12.20
C LYS A 141 6.96 13.02 13.32
N HIS A 142 6.12 12.03 13.03
CA HIS A 142 5.47 11.22 14.06
C HIS A 142 5.91 9.75 14.07
N TYR A 143 6.58 9.25 13.01
CA TYR A 143 6.99 7.85 12.90
C TYR A 143 8.50 7.68 12.74
N ASP A 144 9.03 6.67 13.44
CA ASP A 144 10.38 6.19 13.17
C ASP A 144 10.46 5.69 11.71
N PRO A 145 11.47 6.12 10.93
CA PRO A 145 11.68 5.63 9.56
C PRO A 145 11.70 4.09 9.43
N LYS A 146 12.06 3.36 10.47
CA LYS A 146 12.02 1.89 10.53
C LYS A 146 10.60 1.32 10.54
N LYS A 147 9.61 2.14 10.79
CA LYS A 147 8.18 1.80 10.72
C LYS A 147 7.55 2.21 9.38
N VAL A 148 8.34 2.60 8.40
CA VAL A 148 7.87 3.06 7.08
C VAL A 148 8.43 2.16 5.99
N VAL A 149 7.54 1.57 5.22
CA VAL A 149 7.85 0.71 4.07
C VAL A 149 7.39 1.39 2.78
N MET A 150 8.25 1.39 1.79
CA MET A 150 7.97 1.95 0.46
C MET A 150 8.18 0.89 -0.61
N ILE A 151 7.20 0.76 -1.51
CA ILE A 151 7.25 -0.23 -2.60
C ILE A 151 7.55 0.48 -3.91
N CYS A 152 8.58 0.00 -4.58
CA CYS A 152 9.02 0.45 -5.90
C CYS A 152 8.86 -0.69 -6.90
N GLY A 153 7.91 -0.59 -7.82
CA GLY A 153 7.60 -1.70 -8.73
C GLY A 153 7.18 -1.27 -10.13
N GLU A 154 7.70 -0.15 -10.61
CA GLU A 154 7.29 0.41 -11.89
C GLU A 154 7.88 -0.36 -13.08
N ASP A 155 7.10 -0.48 -14.14
CA ASP A 155 7.55 -0.95 -15.44
C ASP A 155 8.60 0.01 -16.04
N ARG A 156 9.41 -0.50 -16.96
CA ARG A 156 10.50 0.26 -17.59
C ARG A 156 10.07 1.64 -18.06
N LEU A 157 10.49 2.64 -17.32
CA LEU A 157 10.48 4.03 -17.77
C LEU A 157 11.60 4.24 -18.80
N GLY A 158 11.44 5.17 -19.75
CA GLY A 158 12.54 5.54 -20.67
C GLY A 158 13.81 5.92 -19.89
N LYS A 159 15.01 5.67 -20.46
CA LYS A 159 16.33 5.76 -19.81
C LYS A 159 16.53 6.95 -18.84
N ARG A 160 16.08 8.14 -19.20
CA ARG A 160 16.21 9.35 -18.36
C ARG A 160 15.29 9.31 -17.14
N LYS A 161 14.02 8.93 -17.33
CA LYS A 161 13.03 8.81 -16.23
C LYS A 161 13.43 7.69 -15.28
N TRP A 162 13.97 6.59 -15.82
CA TRP A 162 14.45 5.46 -15.04
C TRP A 162 15.61 5.84 -14.11
N ARG A 163 16.60 6.60 -14.61
CA ARG A 163 17.73 7.07 -13.79
C ARG A 163 17.25 7.93 -12.62
N ASN A 164 16.39 8.92 -12.87
CA ASN A 164 15.85 9.79 -11.82
C ASN A 164 15.03 9.01 -10.80
N TYR A 165 14.27 8.01 -11.24
CA TYR A 165 13.49 7.13 -10.38
C TYR A 165 14.40 6.26 -9.49
N ARG A 166 15.43 5.69 -10.06
CA ARG A 166 16.43 4.90 -9.32
C ARG A 166 17.15 5.74 -8.27
N GLU A 167 17.56 6.94 -8.61
CA GLU A 167 18.17 7.89 -7.65
C GLU A 167 17.20 8.21 -6.50
N LYS A 168 15.93 8.44 -6.81
CA LYS A 168 14.89 8.65 -5.80
C LYS A 168 14.74 7.43 -4.88
N CYS A 169 14.68 6.22 -5.42
CA CYS A 169 14.61 4.99 -4.63
C CYS A 169 15.84 4.83 -3.72
N LEU A 170 17.04 5.09 -4.21
CA LEU A 170 18.28 5.00 -3.43
C LEU A 170 18.32 6.05 -2.31
N ASN A 171 17.90 7.27 -2.58
CA ASN A 171 17.82 8.32 -1.57
C ASN A 171 16.80 7.96 -0.46
N LEU A 172 15.65 7.40 -0.83
CA LEU A 172 14.67 6.94 0.16
C LEU A 172 15.17 5.71 0.94
N ALA A 173 15.89 4.81 0.31
CA ALA A 173 16.47 3.62 0.95
C ALA A 173 17.54 3.94 1.99
N SER A 174 18.11 5.14 1.96
CA SER A 174 19.02 5.61 3.04
C SER A 174 18.29 5.92 4.34
N LYS A 175 16.96 6.10 4.30
CA LYS A 175 16.12 6.50 5.44
C LYS A 175 15.05 5.47 5.80
N TYR A 176 14.42 4.85 4.81
CA TYR A 176 13.26 3.96 4.95
C TYR A 176 13.55 2.56 4.45
N TRP A 177 12.65 1.62 4.75
CA TRP A 177 12.62 0.32 4.08
C TRP A 177 12.06 0.47 2.66
N VAL A 178 12.89 0.26 1.66
CA VAL A 178 12.48 0.34 0.25
C VAL A 178 12.62 -1.03 -0.39
N PHE A 179 11.49 -1.59 -0.83
CA PHE A 179 11.45 -2.85 -1.57
C PHE A 179 11.28 -2.56 -3.05
N VAL A 180 12.17 -3.07 -3.85
CA VAL A 180 12.20 -2.81 -5.30
C VAL A 180 11.98 -4.11 -6.05
N ARG A 181 10.99 -4.13 -6.94
CA ARG A 181 10.70 -5.31 -7.77
C ARG A 181 11.80 -5.58 -8.78
N GLU A 182 12.31 -4.53 -9.40
CA GLU A 182 13.33 -4.60 -10.45
C GLU A 182 14.32 -3.44 -10.30
N LEU A 183 15.60 -3.76 -10.25
CA LEU A 183 16.71 -2.80 -10.31
C LEU A 183 17.47 -2.94 -11.63
#